data_fb1f6c1729e7fcef6d4f865854b9f0aa
#
_entry.id   fb1f6c1729e7fcef6d4f865854b9f0aa
#
_cell.length_a   1.000
_cell.length_b   1.000
_cell.length_c   1.000
_cell.angle_alpha   90.00
_cell.angle_beta   90.00
_cell.angle_gamma   90.00
#
_symmetry.space_group_name_H-M   'P 1'
#
loop_
_entity.id
_entity.type
_entity.pdbx_description
1 polymer ?
#
loop_
_entity_poly.entity_id
_entity_poly.type
_entity_poly.pdbx_seq_one_letter_code
_entity_poly.pdbx_strand_id
1 'polypeptide(L)'
;IESGINQFDVASIKEIDTIKKLNKYAKCSYMHTVKSRENIKEAYFKYGIKTFALDSKDELIKIIETTNYAKDLELFVRVSVSNEHAEIDLSKKFGVITSEATGLLRLTKQYSKKIGISFHVGSQCMHPISYTKGIEEIGKIIKKTKIIPDYINVGGGFPTIYPDLISQPMLNYFNEIK
;
A
#
# COMPACT_ATOMS: atom_id res chain seq x y z
N ILE A 1 -5.78 16.28 11.35
CA ILE A 1 -5.50 16.08 12.77
C ILE A 1 -6.72 16.51 13.59
N GLU A 2 -7.28 17.68 13.36
CA GLU A 2 -8.51 18.14 14.00
C GLU A 2 -9.73 17.26 13.66
N SER A 3 -9.73 16.62 12.50
CA SER A 3 -10.74 15.64 12.05
C SER A 3 -10.59 14.24 12.65
N GLY A 4 -9.66 14.02 13.59
CA GLY A 4 -9.42 12.72 14.23
C GLY A 4 -8.59 11.73 13.40
N ILE A 5 -8.11 12.11 12.21
CA ILE A 5 -7.22 11.25 11.39
C ILE A 5 -5.85 11.17 12.05
N ASN A 6 -5.39 9.94 12.33
CA ASN A 6 -4.11 9.67 12.97
C ASN A 6 -3.30 8.56 12.30
N GLN A 7 -3.74 8.05 11.14
CA GLN A 7 -3.06 7.03 10.36
C GLN A 7 -2.87 7.54 8.92
N PHE A 8 -1.65 7.40 8.40
CA PHE A 8 -1.27 7.98 7.12
C PHE A 8 -0.45 7.00 6.31
N ASP A 9 -0.82 6.82 5.05
CA ASP A 9 0.04 6.21 4.06
C ASP A 9 0.97 7.28 3.51
N VAL A 10 2.27 7.00 3.49
CA VAL A 10 3.32 7.93 3.08
C VAL A 10 4.23 7.31 2.02
N ALA A 11 4.77 8.14 1.16
CA ALA A 11 5.65 7.73 0.07
C ALA A 11 7.10 8.18 0.24
N SER A 12 7.43 8.98 1.25
CA SER A 12 8.77 9.51 1.45
C SER A 12 9.09 9.81 2.92
N ILE A 13 10.38 9.90 3.23
CA ILE A 13 10.87 10.36 4.55
C ILE A 13 10.42 11.78 4.86
N LYS A 14 10.34 12.64 3.84
CA LYS A 14 9.86 14.01 4.01
C LYS A 14 8.42 14.08 4.49
N GLU A 15 7.56 13.21 3.94
CA GLU A 15 6.16 13.09 4.39
C GLU A 15 6.08 12.57 5.83
N ILE A 16 6.89 11.56 6.17
CA ILE A 16 6.98 11.05 7.55
C ILE A 16 7.37 12.17 8.50
N ASP A 17 8.44 12.90 8.19
CA ASP A 17 8.94 14.02 9.00
C ASP A 17 7.87 15.11 9.20
N THR A 18 7.18 15.47 8.10
CA THR A 18 6.11 16.47 8.15
C THR A 18 4.97 16.03 9.07
N ILE A 19 4.50 14.79 8.93
CA ILE A 19 3.42 14.26 9.77
C ILE A 19 3.85 14.16 11.23
N LYS A 20 5.07 13.68 11.50
CA LYS A 20 5.58 13.53 12.86
C LYS A 20 5.82 14.86 13.58
N LYS A 21 6.13 15.91 12.84
CA LYS A 21 6.19 17.29 13.38
C LYS A 21 4.81 17.82 13.77
N LEU A 22 3.79 17.52 12.99
CA LEU A 22 2.41 17.93 13.27
C LEU A 22 1.75 17.08 14.37
N ASN A 23 2.03 15.79 14.39
CA ASN A 23 1.52 14.84 15.38
C ASN A 23 2.51 13.69 15.57
N LYS A 24 3.29 13.74 16.64
CA LYS A 24 4.30 12.71 16.95
C LYS A 24 3.71 11.31 17.19
N TYR A 25 2.43 11.23 17.54
CA TYR A 25 1.72 9.96 17.79
C TYR A 25 1.06 9.40 16.55
N ALA A 26 1.03 10.14 15.44
CA ALA A 26 0.47 9.64 14.18
C ALA A 26 1.16 8.36 13.74
N LYS A 27 0.39 7.39 13.28
CA LYS A 27 0.91 6.17 12.67
C LYS A 27 1.15 6.42 11.19
N CYS A 28 2.34 6.07 10.71
CA CYS A 28 2.65 6.14 9.28
C CYS A 28 2.97 4.75 8.75
N SER A 29 2.47 4.46 7.57
CA SER A 29 2.81 3.27 6.78
C SER A 29 3.60 3.73 5.56
N TYR A 30 4.83 3.22 5.37
CA TYR A 30 5.67 3.61 4.24
C TYR A 30 5.31 2.77 3.02
N MET A 31 4.33 3.26 2.24
CA MET A 31 3.65 2.49 1.19
C MET A 31 4.26 2.61 -0.20
N HIS A 32 5.34 3.38 -0.39
CA HIS A 32 6.11 3.34 -1.63
C HIS A 32 6.87 2.02 -1.73
N THR A 33 6.77 1.33 -2.86
CA THR A 33 7.34 -0.01 -3.03
C THR A 33 8.85 -0.04 -3.21
N VAL A 34 9.47 1.07 -3.61
CA VAL A 34 10.93 1.19 -3.80
C VAL A 34 11.48 2.26 -2.85
N LYS A 35 12.40 1.87 -1.97
CA LYS A 35 12.99 2.75 -0.95
C LYS A 35 14.49 2.57 -0.90
N SER A 36 15.24 3.64 -0.64
CA SER A 36 16.68 3.51 -0.37
C SER A 36 16.92 2.87 1.01
N ARG A 37 18.08 2.26 1.20
CA ARG A 37 18.46 1.68 2.51
C ARG A 37 18.49 2.75 3.60
N GLU A 38 18.98 3.95 3.28
CA GLU A 38 19.03 5.09 4.19
C GLU A 38 17.62 5.47 4.66
N ASN A 39 16.68 5.54 3.73
CA ASN A 39 15.29 5.88 4.03
C ASN A 39 14.58 4.79 4.87
N ILE A 40 14.84 3.52 4.59
CA ILE A 40 14.32 2.41 5.41
C ILE A 40 14.88 2.51 6.83
N LYS A 41 16.20 2.71 6.95
CA LYS A 41 16.89 2.83 8.23
C LYS A 41 16.34 4.01 9.05
N GLU A 42 16.22 5.18 8.42
CA GLU A 42 15.69 6.37 9.08
C GLU A 42 14.23 6.18 9.50
N ALA A 43 13.37 5.62 8.61
CA ALA A 43 11.98 5.34 8.91
C ALA A 43 11.84 4.41 10.12
N TYR A 44 12.59 3.31 10.14
CA TYR A 44 12.47 2.32 11.19
C TYR A 44 13.08 2.78 12.52
N PHE A 45 14.36 3.20 12.53
CA PHE A 45 15.08 3.49 13.78
C PHE A 45 14.80 4.88 14.37
N LYS A 46 14.59 5.88 13.51
CA LYS A 46 14.33 7.25 13.98
C LYS A 46 12.85 7.53 14.21
N TYR A 47 12.01 7.11 13.27
CA TYR A 47 10.57 7.42 13.31
C TYR A 47 9.69 6.28 13.85
N GLY A 48 10.27 5.10 14.11
CA GLY A 48 9.54 3.93 14.63
C GLY A 48 8.53 3.34 13.65
N ILE A 49 8.75 3.54 12.34
CA ILE A 49 7.88 2.99 11.30
C ILE A 49 8.16 1.49 11.17
N LYS A 50 7.13 0.68 11.33
CA LYS A 50 7.20 -0.79 11.22
C LYS A 50 6.50 -1.32 9.98
N THR A 51 5.70 -0.49 9.34
CA THR A 51 4.86 -0.85 8.20
C THR A 51 5.52 -0.40 6.90
N PHE A 52 5.83 -1.36 6.01
CA PHE A 52 6.46 -1.12 4.71
C PHE A 52 5.77 -1.90 3.61
N ALA A 53 5.58 -1.25 2.44
CA ALA A 53 5.15 -1.94 1.23
C ALA A 53 6.35 -2.38 0.38
N LEU A 54 6.14 -3.46 -0.38
CA LEU A 54 7.10 -4.01 -1.33
C LEU A 54 6.36 -4.67 -2.51
N ASP A 55 7.05 -4.82 -3.64
CA ASP A 55 6.54 -5.51 -4.82
C ASP A 55 7.58 -6.44 -5.47
N SER A 56 8.71 -6.63 -4.81
CA SER A 56 9.77 -7.52 -5.27
C SER A 56 10.48 -8.23 -4.13
N LYS A 57 11.12 -9.35 -4.44
CA LYS A 57 11.98 -10.07 -3.49
C LYS A 57 13.18 -9.23 -3.04
N ASP A 58 13.75 -8.45 -3.94
CA ASP A 58 14.93 -7.62 -3.64
C ASP A 58 14.57 -6.51 -2.64
N GLU A 59 13.39 -5.90 -2.78
CA GLU A 59 12.91 -4.93 -1.80
C GLU A 59 12.65 -5.57 -0.44
N LEU A 60 12.07 -6.78 -0.40
CA LEU A 60 11.88 -7.54 0.83
C LEU A 60 13.22 -7.77 1.55
N ILE A 61 14.21 -8.30 0.84
CA ILE A 61 15.56 -8.56 1.39
C ILE A 61 16.16 -7.26 1.91
N LYS A 62 16.07 -6.20 1.14
CA LYS A 62 16.58 -4.87 1.53
C LYS A 62 15.94 -4.37 2.83
N ILE A 63 14.62 -4.48 2.97
CA ILE A 63 13.92 -4.08 4.20
C ILE A 63 14.42 -4.90 5.40
N ILE A 64 14.49 -6.23 5.25
CA ILE A 64 14.88 -7.15 6.32
C ILE A 64 16.31 -6.88 6.80
N GLU A 65 17.25 -6.78 5.87
CA GLU A 65 18.66 -6.50 6.18
C GLU A 65 18.82 -5.13 6.84
N THR A 66 18.19 -4.11 6.29
CA THR A 66 18.32 -2.72 6.76
C THR A 66 17.71 -2.52 8.15
N THR A 67 16.71 -3.31 8.51
CA THR A 67 16.08 -3.28 9.83
C THR A 67 16.71 -4.28 10.82
N ASN A 68 17.88 -4.86 10.48
CA ASN A 68 18.57 -5.87 11.28
C ASN A 68 17.69 -7.09 11.60
N TYR A 69 16.96 -7.59 10.61
CA TYR A 69 16.08 -8.77 10.75
C TYR A 69 15.02 -8.60 11.84
N ALA A 70 14.48 -7.40 11.97
CA ALA A 70 13.47 -7.05 12.96
C ALA A 70 12.26 -8.00 12.88
N LYS A 71 11.72 -8.36 14.06
CA LYS A 71 10.59 -9.31 14.18
C LYS A 71 9.24 -8.65 14.34
N ASP A 72 9.18 -7.33 14.31
CA ASP A 72 7.98 -6.53 14.52
C ASP A 72 7.49 -5.83 13.24
N LEU A 73 8.04 -6.23 12.09
CA LEU A 73 7.68 -5.67 10.78
C LEU A 73 6.24 -6.04 10.38
N GLU A 74 5.52 -5.08 9.86
CA GLU A 74 4.24 -5.24 9.20
C GLU A 74 4.47 -4.98 7.70
N LEU A 75 4.36 -6.04 6.88
CA LEU A 75 4.78 -5.96 5.48
C LEU A 75 3.58 -6.11 4.53
N PHE A 76 3.49 -5.20 3.58
CA PHE A 76 2.47 -5.21 2.54
C PHE A 76 3.06 -5.61 1.19
N VAL A 77 2.48 -6.63 0.58
CA VAL A 77 2.75 -6.94 -0.82
C VAL A 77 1.81 -6.11 -1.69
N ARG A 78 2.37 -5.20 -2.50
CA ARG A 78 1.59 -4.40 -3.44
C ARG A 78 1.38 -5.20 -4.72
N VAL A 79 0.10 -5.36 -5.10
CA VAL A 79 -0.32 -6.04 -6.32
C VAL A 79 -0.61 -5.01 -7.41
N SER A 80 -0.19 -5.32 -8.62
CA SER A 80 -0.54 -4.55 -9.81
C SER A 80 -1.98 -4.86 -10.21
N VAL A 81 -2.79 -3.82 -10.36
CA VAL A 81 -4.16 -3.90 -10.87
C VAL A 81 -4.26 -2.98 -12.06
N SER A 82 -4.56 -3.54 -13.23
CA SER A 82 -4.78 -2.74 -14.45
C SER A 82 -6.08 -1.95 -14.32
N ASN A 83 -6.02 -0.67 -14.63
CA ASN A 83 -7.18 0.21 -14.63
C ASN A 83 -7.18 1.15 -15.83
N GLU A 84 -7.97 0.82 -16.85
CA GLU A 84 -8.16 1.62 -18.04
C GLU A 84 -8.96 2.91 -17.78
N HIS A 85 -9.54 3.05 -16.57
CA HIS A 85 -10.39 4.17 -16.17
C HIS A 85 -9.68 5.19 -15.28
N ALA A 86 -8.38 5.06 -15.07
CA ALA A 86 -7.59 6.05 -14.36
C ALA A 86 -6.90 7.01 -15.34
N GLU A 87 -6.82 8.29 -15.02
CA GLU A 87 -6.02 9.22 -15.81
C GLU A 87 -4.54 8.84 -15.84
N ILE A 88 -4.03 8.32 -14.71
CA ILE A 88 -2.66 7.82 -14.60
C ILE A 88 -2.73 6.37 -14.14
N ASP A 89 -2.51 5.44 -15.07
CA ASP A 89 -2.36 4.02 -14.77
C ASP A 89 -0.97 3.75 -14.16
N LEU A 90 -0.96 3.29 -12.91
CA LEU A 90 0.25 2.95 -12.17
C LEU A 90 0.61 1.46 -12.27
N SER A 91 -0.21 0.63 -12.90
CA SER A 91 -0.01 -0.82 -12.97
C SER A 91 1.26 -1.24 -13.72
N LYS A 92 1.73 -0.39 -14.63
CA LYS A 92 2.98 -0.60 -15.39
C LYS A 92 4.25 -0.20 -14.65
N LYS A 93 4.12 0.52 -13.51
CA LYS A 93 5.27 1.03 -12.75
C LYS A 93 5.46 0.31 -11.42
N PHE A 94 4.37 -0.06 -10.77
CA PHE A 94 4.40 -0.55 -9.39
C PHE A 94 3.43 -1.72 -9.20
N GLY A 95 3.84 -2.60 -8.30
CA GLY A 95 3.06 -3.77 -7.93
C GLY A 95 3.48 -5.02 -8.70
N VAL A 96 3.46 -6.13 -8.01
CA VAL A 96 3.73 -7.45 -8.58
C VAL A 96 2.47 -7.99 -9.25
N ILE A 97 2.60 -8.66 -10.40
CA ILE A 97 1.46 -9.30 -11.06
C ILE A 97 0.92 -10.47 -10.23
N THR A 98 -0.37 -10.75 -10.34
CA THR A 98 -1.09 -11.74 -9.52
C THR A 98 -0.45 -13.13 -9.55
N SER A 99 0.13 -13.55 -10.68
CA SER A 99 0.81 -14.84 -10.82
C SER A 99 2.04 -14.96 -9.92
N GLU A 100 2.82 -13.90 -9.78
CA GLU A 100 4.05 -13.84 -8.98
C GLU A 100 3.78 -13.44 -7.52
N ALA A 101 2.71 -12.67 -7.29
CA ALA A 101 2.30 -12.20 -5.97
C ALA A 101 2.15 -13.36 -4.97
N THR A 102 1.72 -14.52 -5.43
CA THR A 102 1.54 -15.71 -4.57
C THR A 102 2.86 -16.20 -3.97
N GLY A 103 3.93 -16.20 -4.75
CA GLY A 103 5.27 -16.57 -4.28
C GLY A 103 5.83 -15.52 -3.33
N LEU A 104 5.71 -14.24 -3.72
CA LEU A 104 6.20 -13.13 -2.91
C LEU A 104 5.46 -13.04 -1.57
N LEU A 105 4.14 -13.23 -1.55
CA LEU A 105 3.34 -13.21 -0.32
C LEU A 105 3.77 -14.31 0.67
N ARG A 106 3.99 -15.53 0.17
CA ARG A 106 4.48 -16.64 1.01
C ARG A 106 5.85 -16.35 1.62
N LEU A 107 6.74 -15.79 0.82
CA LEU A 107 8.07 -15.40 1.29
C LEU A 107 7.98 -14.26 2.31
N THR A 108 7.23 -13.22 2.02
CA THR A 108 7.06 -12.06 2.92
C THR A 108 6.47 -12.47 4.27
N LYS A 109 5.51 -13.41 4.28
CA LYS A 109 4.89 -13.91 5.51
C LYS A 109 5.89 -14.49 6.51
N GLN A 110 7.02 -15.05 6.05
CA GLN A 110 8.05 -15.63 6.92
C GLN A 110 8.80 -14.58 7.75
N TYR A 111 8.80 -13.34 7.28
CA TYR A 111 9.55 -12.23 7.89
C TYR A 111 8.65 -11.16 8.51
N SER A 112 7.34 -11.29 8.35
CA SER A 112 6.39 -10.30 8.84
C SER A 112 5.70 -10.76 10.12
N LYS A 113 5.56 -9.85 11.09
CA LYS A 113 4.67 -10.03 12.25
C LYS A 113 3.21 -10.00 11.81
N LYS A 114 2.89 -9.07 10.90
CA LYS A 114 1.59 -8.96 10.24
C LYS A 114 1.79 -8.83 8.75
N ILE A 115 0.94 -9.47 7.97
CA ILE A 115 0.99 -9.45 6.52
C ILE A 115 -0.21 -8.69 5.95
N GLY A 116 0.07 -7.76 5.04
CA GLY A 116 -0.95 -7.06 4.29
C GLY A 116 -0.83 -7.30 2.78
N ILE A 117 -1.90 -7.03 2.08
CA ILE A 117 -1.92 -6.93 0.63
C ILE A 117 -2.45 -5.53 0.29
N SER A 118 -1.81 -4.86 -0.66
CA SER A 118 -2.26 -3.56 -1.13
C SER A 118 -2.34 -3.51 -2.64
N PHE A 119 -3.16 -2.61 -3.15
CA PHE A 119 -3.18 -2.23 -4.55
C PHE A 119 -3.44 -0.72 -4.68
N HIS A 120 -3.36 -0.20 -5.89
CA HIS A 120 -3.72 1.18 -6.18
C HIS A 120 -4.30 1.25 -7.59
N VAL A 121 -5.51 1.77 -7.71
CA VAL A 121 -6.25 1.81 -8.98
C VAL A 121 -5.80 2.93 -9.94
N GLY A 122 -4.76 3.69 -9.59
CA GLY A 122 -4.33 4.85 -10.36
C GLY A 122 -4.95 6.15 -9.84
N SER A 123 -4.47 7.31 -10.34
CA SER A 123 -4.96 8.62 -9.92
C SER A 123 -6.24 9.00 -10.67
N GLN A 124 -7.14 9.75 -10.00
CA GLN A 124 -8.42 10.19 -10.59
C GLN A 124 -9.21 9.02 -11.19
N CYS A 125 -9.43 7.97 -10.41
CA CYS A 125 -10.19 6.81 -10.85
C CYS A 125 -11.69 7.16 -10.88
N MET A 126 -12.24 7.38 -12.07
CA MET A 126 -13.62 7.83 -12.25
C MET A 126 -14.67 6.72 -12.08
N HIS A 127 -14.25 5.46 -12.07
CA HIS A 127 -15.16 4.33 -12.01
C HIS A 127 -14.96 3.50 -10.73
N PRO A 128 -15.94 3.51 -9.78
CA PRO A 128 -15.86 2.75 -8.53
C PRO A 128 -15.56 1.27 -8.70
N ILE A 129 -16.09 0.62 -9.76
CA ILE A 129 -15.87 -0.80 -10.08
C ILE A 129 -14.39 -1.21 -10.16
N SER A 130 -13.48 -0.26 -10.36
CA SER A 130 -12.04 -0.53 -10.37
C SER A 130 -11.54 -1.05 -9.03
N TYR A 131 -12.15 -0.66 -7.92
CA TYR A 131 -11.83 -1.17 -6.59
C TYR A 131 -12.29 -2.61 -6.41
N THR A 132 -13.49 -2.95 -6.91
CA THR A 132 -13.99 -4.34 -6.93
C THR A 132 -13.02 -5.26 -7.67
N LYS A 133 -12.54 -4.85 -8.86
CA LYS A 133 -11.53 -5.61 -9.62
C LYS A 133 -10.25 -5.82 -8.82
N GLY A 134 -9.78 -4.80 -8.09
CA GLY A 134 -8.61 -4.92 -7.21
C GLY A 134 -8.83 -5.92 -6.07
N ILE A 135 -10.00 -5.89 -5.45
CA ILE A 135 -10.37 -6.82 -4.38
C ILE A 135 -10.49 -8.26 -4.91
N GLU A 136 -11.05 -8.44 -6.11
CA GLU A 136 -11.12 -9.75 -6.77
C GLU A 136 -9.72 -10.35 -7.03
N GLU A 137 -8.75 -9.52 -7.47
CA GLU A 137 -7.36 -9.98 -7.64
C GLU A 137 -6.76 -10.44 -6.30
N ILE A 138 -6.98 -9.69 -5.21
CA ILE A 138 -6.58 -10.10 -3.87
C ILE A 138 -7.27 -11.43 -3.50
N GLY A 139 -8.56 -11.58 -3.79
CA GLY A 139 -9.32 -12.81 -3.53
C GLY A 139 -8.71 -14.03 -4.24
N LYS A 140 -8.24 -13.88 -5.49
CA LYS A 140 -7.53 -14.93 -6.22
C LYS A 140 -6.22 -15.33 -5.51
N ILE A 141 -5.46 -14.35 -5.03
CA ILE A 141 -4.19 -14.58 -4.31
C ILE A 141 -4.46 -15.32 -2.99
N ILE A 142 -5.43 -14.88 -2.21
CA ILE A 142 -5.83 -15.52 -0.94
C ILE A 142 -6.26 -16.96 -1.20
N LYS A 143 -7.12 -17.19 -2.19
CA LYS A 143 -7.60 -18.54 -2.58
C LYS A 143 -6.44 -19.48 -2.95
N LYS A 144 -5.44 -18.98 -3.69
CA LYS A 144 -4.28 -19.75 -4.16
C LYS A 144 -3.24 -19.98 -3.06
N THR A 145 -3.02 -19.01 -2.19
CA THR A 145 -2.00 -19.10 -1.13
C THR A 145 -2.52 -19.73 0.15
N LYS A 146 -3.82 -19.63 0.42
CA LYS A 146 -4.48 -19.90 1.69
C LYS A 146 -3.98 -19.00 2.85
N ILE A 147 -3.31 -17.90 2.51
CA ILE A 147 -2.88 -16.89 3.48
C ILE A 147 -3.98 -15.84 3.58
N ILE A 148 -4.56 -15.71 4.75
CA ILE A 148 -5.48 -14.63 5.08
C ILE A 148 -4.63 -13.45 5.55
N PRO A 149 -4.65 -12.30 4.86
CA PRO A 149 -3.89 -11.14 5.29
C PRO A 149 -4.52 -10.50 6.54
N ASP A 150 -3.69 -9.93 7.40
CA ASP A 150 -4.15 -9.14 8.55
C ASP A 150 -4.78 -7.81 8.10
N TYR A 151 -4.36 -7.30 6.93
CA TYR A 151 -4.80 -6.03 6.37
C TYR A 151 -4.96 -6.10 4.86
N ILE A 152 -5.97 -5.39 4.35
CA ILE A 152 -6.10 -5.03 2.94
C ILE A 152 -6.07 -3.51 2.84
N ASN A 153 -5.16 -2.97 2.00
CA ASN A 153 -5.09 -1.55 1.71
C ASN A 153 -5.46 -1.33 0.24
N VAL A 154 -6.58 -0.68 0.00
CA VAL A 154 -7.12 -0.44 -1.35
C VAL A 154 -6.43 0.73 -2.06
N GLY A 155 -5.46 1.36 -1.41
CA GLY A 155 -4.74 2.51 -1.93
C GLY A 155 -5.56 3.79 -1.98
N GLY A 156 -5.10 4.70 -2.82
CA GLY A 156 -5.77 5.96 -3.12
C GLY A 156 -6.41 5.94 -4.51
N GLY A 157 -6.45 7.11 -5.12
CA GLY A 157 -6.99 7.27 -6.46
C GLY A 157 -8.44 7.74 -6.50
N PHE A 158 -9.04 7.99 -5.34
CA PHE A 158 -10.37 8.59 -5.27
C PHE A 158 -10.36 9.94 -5.99
N PRO A 159 -11.33 10.16 -6.90
CA PRO A 159 -11.32 11.36 -7.72
C PRO A 159 -11.78 12.59 -6.92
N THR A 160 -11.26 13.74 -7.34
CA THR A 160 -11.78 15.02 -6.95
C THR A 160 -12.46 15.72 -8.13
N ILE A 161 -13.24 16.75 -7.85
CA ILE A 161 -13.96 17.51 -8.87
C ILE A 161 -12.98 18.52 -9.51
N TYR A 162 -12.92 18.50 -10.84
CA TYR A 162 -12.29 19.51 -11.66
C TYR A 162 -13.36 20.21 -12.50
N PRO A 163 -13.09 21.41 -13.08
CA PRO A 163 -14.11 22.18 -13.80
C PRO A 163 -14.87 21.39 -14.87
N ASP A 164 -14.20 20.48 -15.58
CA ASP A 164 -14.76 19.69 -16.67
C ASP A 164 -14.91 18.20 -16.34
N LEU A 165 -14.78 17.83 -15.05
CA LEU A 165 -14.78 16.44 -14.63
C LEU A 165 -15.61 16.25 -13.36
N ILE A 166 -16.78 15.65 -13.52
CA ILE A 166 -17.69 15.36 -12.40
C ILE A 166 -17.45 13.91 -11.95
N SER A 167 -16.92 13.74 -10.76
CA SER A 167 -16.76 12.42 -10.15
C SER A 167 -18.07 11.88 -9.58
N GLN A 168 -18.16 10.56 -9.46
CA GLN A 168 -19.27 9.94 -8.73
C GLN A 168 -19.18 10.26 -7.22
N PRO A 169 -20.32 10.20 -6.49
CA PRO A 169 -20.32 10.35 -5.05
C PRO A 169 -19.37 9.36 -4.36
N MET A 170 -18.63 9.81 -3.35
CA MET A 170 -17.69 8.99 -2.59
C MET A 170 -18.33 7.71 -2.02
N LEU A 171 -19.60 7.77 -1.69
CA LEU A 171 -20.36 6.62 -1.19
C LEU A 171 -20.38 5.45 -2.18
N ASN A 172 -20.39 5.71 -3.49
CA ASN A 172 -20.36 4.66 -4.51
C ASN A 172 -19.04 3.89 -4.46
N TYR A 173 -17.93 4.58 -4.24
CA TYR A 173 -16.61 3.94 -4.08
C TYR A 173 -16.57 3.08 -2.81
N PHE A 174 -17.10 3.57 -1.70
CA PHE A 174 -17.15 2.79 -0.46
C PHE A 174 -18.07 1.57 -0.54
N ASN A 175 -19.13 1.63 -1.33
CA ASN A 175 -20.01 0.49 -1.56
C ASN A 175 -19.31 -0.61 -2.39
N GLU A 176 -18.44 -0.24 -3.34
CA GLU A 176 -17.65 -1.21 -4.12
C GLU A 176 -16.51 -1.83 -3.30
N ILE A 177 -16.05 -1.16 -2.25
CA ILE A 177 -14.95 -1.64 -1.38
C ILE A 177 -15.46 -2.59 -0.29
N LYS A 178 -16.72 -2.51 0.10
CA LYS A 178 -17.34 -3.36 1.14
C LYS A 178 -17.58 -4.79 0.66
#